data_5f26797385c90090fd741599206689f9
#
_entry.id   5f26797385c90090fd741599206689f9
#
_cell.length_a   1.000
_cell.length_b   1.000
_cell.length_c   1.000
_cell.angle_alpha   90.00
_cell.angle_beta   90.00
_cell.angle_gamma   90.00
#
_symmetry.space_group_name_H-M   'P 1'
#
loop_
_entity.id
_entity.type
_entity.pdbx_description
1 polymer ?
#
loop_
_entity_poly.entity_id
_entity_poly.type
_entity_poly.pdbx_seq_one_letter_code
_entity_poly.pdbx_strand_id
1 'polypeptide(L)'
;MTLDLSSDEGGVMKAVGVFEVGSLKVHLIPDDITKIAADVIVSSDDTDLSMSGGVSKRILEQAGEGIRQEALLKNPGAVGEVIATSGGNLDTKSVLH
;
A
#
# COMPACT_ATOMS: atom_id res chain seq x y z
N MET A 1 19.08 -7.33 -13.91
CA MET A 1 18.47 -7.40 -12.58
C MET A 1 19.54 -7.24 -11.52
N THR A 2 19.35 -6.31 -10.64
CA THR A 2 20.29 -6.04 -9.56
C THR A 2 19.70 -6.47 -8.24
N LEU A 3 20.44 -7.22 -7.45
CA LEU A 3 20.07 -7.61 -6.11
C LEU A 3 20.96 -6.83 -5.14
N ASP A 4 20.35 -5.98 -4.32
CA ASP A 4 21.06 -5.16 -3.35
C ASP A 4 20.37 -5.27 -2.00
N LEU A 5 21.04 -5.89 -1.05
CA LEU A 5 20.54 -6.09 0.30
C LEU A 5 21.05 -5.03 1.27
N SER A 6 21.83 -4.09 0.81
CA SER A 6 22.38 -3.04 1.65
C SER A 6 21.52 -1.79 1.72
N SER A 7 20.44 -1.73 0.96
CA SER A 7 19.59 -0.54 0.85
C SER A 7 18.71 -0.29 2.08
N ASP A 8 18.61 -1.22 2.99
CA ASP A 8 17.80 -1.10 4.20
C ASP A 8 18.60 -0.54 5.37
N GLU A 9 19.35 0.46 5.13
CA GLU A 9 20.18 1.08 6.15
C GLU A 9 19.36 1.48 7.36
N GLY A 10 19.92 1.26 8.54
CA GLY A 10 19.24 1.56 9.78
C GLY A 10 18.31 0.46 10.29
N GLY A 11 18.15 -0.62 9.54
CA GLY A 11 17.40 -1.79 9.99
C GLY A 11 15.89 -1.59 10.06
N VAL A 12 15.35 -0.55 9.44
CA VAL A 12 13.91 -0.27 9.44
C VAL A 12 13.17 -1.17 8.45
N MET A 13 13.74 -1.34 7.28
CA MET A 13 13.20 -2.22 6.23
C MET A 13 14.32 -3.10 5.72
N LYS A 14 13.99 -4.34 5.45
CA LYS A 14 14.96 -5.30 4.94
C LYS A 14 14.52 -5.80 3.57
N ALA A 15 15.08 -5.21 2.54
CA ALA A 15 14.85 -5.67 1.19
C ALA A 15 15.57 -6.98 0.94
N VAL A 16 14.90 -7.96 0.37
CA VAL A 16 15.52 -9.21 -0.08
C VAL A 16 15.97 -9.12 -1.53
N GLY A 17 15.50 -8.12 -2.26
CA GLY A 17 15.92 -7.89 -3.63
C GLY A 17 15.62 -6.48 -4.07
N VAL A 18 16.46 -5.96 -4.94
CA VAL A 18 16.26 -4.69 -5.61
C VAL A 18 16.43 -4.92 -7.10
N PHE A 19 15.43 -4.52 -7.87
CA PHE A 19 15.41 -4.69 -9.32
C PHE A 19 15.34 -3.31 -9.96
N GLU A 20 16.10 -3.12 -11.02
CA GLU A 20 16.01 -1.89 -11.80
C GLU A 20 15.20 -2.12 -13.06
N VAL A 21 14.21 -1.24 -13.29
CA VAL A 21 13.40 -1.22 -14.49
C VAL A 21 13.44 0.19 -15.04
N GLY A 22 14.29 0.41 -16.05
CA GLY A 22 14.55 1.76 -16.53
C GLY A 22 15.18 2.61 -15.42
N SER A 23 14.56 3.72 -15.10
CA SER A 23 14.97 4.59 -13.98
C SER A 23 14.36 4.19 -12.64
N LEU A 24 13.53 3.16 -12.63
CA LEU A 24 12.82 2.73 -11.42
C LEU A 24 13.63 1.69 -10.67
N LYS A 25 13.54 1.73 -9.35
CA LYS A 25 14.02 0.66 -8.48
C LYS A 25 12.81 -0.01 -7.84
N VAL A 26 12.75 -1.32 -7.96
CA VAL A 26 11.72 -2.14 -7.34
C VAL A 26 12.36 -2.91 -6.19
N HIS A 27 11.88 -2.67 -4.98
CA HIS A 27 12.36 -3.35 -3.77
C HIS A 27 11.37 -4.44 -3.38
N LEU A 28 11.88 -5.62 -3.17
CA LEU A 28 11.08 -6.73 -2.66
C LEU A 28 11.31 -6.84 -1.16
N ILE A 29 10.30 -6.48 -0.38
CA ILE A 29 10.40 -6.37 1.07
C ILE A 29 9.37 -7.32 1.70
N PRO A 30 9.83 -8.37 2.41
CA PRO A 30 8.93 -9.30 3.07
C PRO A 30 8.52 -8.76 4.46
N ASP A 31 7.69 -7.74 4.48
CA ASP A 31 7.25 -7.12 5.73
C ASP A 31 5.79 -6.70 5.62
N ASP A 32 5.22 -6.29 6.75
CA ASP A 32 3.88 -5.77 6.83
C ASP A 32 3.83 -4.41 6.13
N ILE A 33 3.03 -4.31 5.08
CA ILE A 33 2.90 -3.09 4.29
C ILE A 33 2.44 -1.90 5.13
N THR A 34 1.70 -2.14 6.21
CA THR A 34 1.18 -1.08 7.07
C THR A 34 2.24 -0.46 7.97
N LYS A 35 3.42 -1.08 8.05
CA LYS A 35 4.54 -0.60 8.85
C LYS A 35 5.60 0.13 8.04
N ILE A 36 5.39 0.24 6.74
CA ILE A 36 6.36 0.84 5.83
C ILE A 36 5.94 2.27 5.54
N ALA A 37 6.85 3.21 5.73
CA ALA A 37 6.62 4.60 5.31
C ALA A 37 6.69 4.68 3.79
N ALA A 38 5.67 5.24 3.19
CA ALA A 38 5.59 5.38 1.74
C ALA A 38 4.74 6.61 1.39
N ASP A 39 4.94 7.14 0.20
CA ASP A 39 4.08 8.23 -0.28
C ASP A 39 2.69 7.71 -0.61
N VAL A 40 2.62 6.55 -1.23
CA VAL A 40 1.36 5.93 -1.67
C VAL A 40 1.42 4.44 -1.41
N ILE A 41 0.30 3.91 -0.94
CA ILE A 41 0.08 2.47 -0.81
C ILE A 41 -1.03 2.08 -1.79
N VAL A 42 -0.81 0.98 -2.51
CA VAL A 42 -1.83 0.39 -3.38
C VAL A 42 -2.50 -0.76 -2.64
N SER A 43 -3.81 -0.70 -2.54
CA SER A 43 -4.64 -1.73 -1.92
C SER A 43 -5.45 -2.44 -3.00
N SER A 44 -5.45 -3.76 -2.99
CA SER A 44 -6.29 -4.56 -3.90
C SER A 44 -7.65 -4.75 -3.25
N ASP A 45 -8.61 -3.97 -3.68
CA ASP A 45 -9.95 -3.95 -3.10
C ASP A 45 -10.98 -4.55 -4.07
N ASP A 46 -12.08 -5.03 -3.50
CA ASP A 46 -13.24 -5.42 -4.30
C ASP A 46 -14.05 -4.17 -4.70
N THR A 47 -15.04 -4.36 -5.58
CA THR A 47 -15.86 -3.25 -6.07
C THR A 47 -16.77 -2.66 -5.00
N ASP A 48 -17.02 -3.38 -3.93
CA ASP A 48 -17.80 -2.91 -2.78
C ASP A 48 -16.95 -2.13 -1.79
N LEU A 49 -15.65 -2.14 -1.96
CA LEU A 49 -14.67 -1.55 -1.03
C LEU A 49 -14.89 -2.01 0.41
N SER A 50 -15.22 -3.29 0.57
CA SER A 50 -15.46 -3.86 1.89
C SER A 50 -14.18 -3.94 2.72
N MET A 51 -13.03 -4.06 2.05
CA MET A 51 -11.73 -4.26 2.69
C MET A 51 -11.77 -5.41 3.71
N SER A 52 -12.46 -6.48 3.34
CA SER A 52 -12.78 -7.57 4.27
C SER A 52 -11.81 -8.73 4.24
N GLY A 53 -10.83 -8.71 3.35
CA GLY A 53 -9.88 -9.82 3.24
C GLY A 53 -8.50 -9.40 2.76
N GLY A 54 -7.52 -10.26 3.00
CA GLY A 54 -6.16 -10.10 2.53
C GLY A 54 -5.47 -8.82 3.01
N VAL A 55 -4.68 -8.24 2.13
CA VAL A 55 -3.91 -7.02 2.42
C VAL A 55 -4.84 -5.83 2.70
N SER A 56 -5.96 -5.73 1.99
CA SER A 56 -6.89 -4.62 2.20
C SER A 56 -7.47 -4.61 3.60
N LYS A 57 -7.78 -5.78 4.15
CA LYS A 57 -8.24 -5.89 5.54
C LYS A 57 -7.18 -5.38 6.52
N ARG A 58 -5.92 -5.75 6.30
CA ARG A 58 -4.83 -5.30 7.16
C ARG A 58 -4.66 -3.78 7.09
N ILE A 59 -4.75 -3.23 5.90
CA ILE A 59 -4.67 -1.78 5.71
C ILE A 59 -5.80 -1.08 6.47
N LEU A 60 -7.03 -1.58 6.35
CA LEU A 60 -8.19 -1.02 7.05
C LEU A 60 -8.00 -1.06 8.57
N GLU A 61 -7.55 -2.20 9.10
CA GLU A 61 -7.33 -2.35 10.54
C GLU A 61 -6.33 -1.34 11.09
N GLN A 62 -5.28 -1.06 10.37
CA GLN A 62 -4.22 -0.16 10.82
C GLN A 62 -4.47 1.31 10.46
N ALA A 63 -5.12 1.57 9.34
CA ALA A 63 -5.42 2.93 8.91
C ALA A 63 -6.63 3.52 9.62
N GLY A 64 -7.59 2.67 9.99
CA GLY A 64 -8.84 3.08 10.59
C GLY A 64 -9.99 3.12 9.61
N GLU A 65 -11.20 3.06 10.13
CA GLU A 65 -12.43 2.96 9.31
C GLU A 65 -12.66 4.20 8.43
N GLY A 66 -12.07 5.33 8.78
CA GLY A 66 -12.24 6.57 8.03
C GLY A 66 -11.85 6.46 6.56
N ILE A 67 -10.84 5.67 6.22
CA ILE A 67 -10.44 5.53 4.82
C ILE A 67 -11.50 4.77 4.01
N ARG A 68 -12.14 3.80 4.62
CA ARG A 68 -13.22 3.05 3.96
C ARG A 68 -14.44 3.94 3.73
N GLN A 69 -14.81 4.76 4.71
CA GLN A 69 -15.88 5.72 4.57
C GLN A 69 -15.59 6.73 3.45
N GLU A 70 -14.37 7.23 3.40
CA GLU A 70 -13.93 8.13 2.35
C GLU A 70 -14.01 7.48 0.97
N ALA A 71 -13.55 6.24 0.85
CA ALA A 71 -13.61 5.50 -0.40
C ALA A 71 -15.06 5.29 -0.87
N LEU A 72 -15.94 4.93 0.04
CA LEU A 72 -17.36 4.71 -0.26
C LEU A 72 -18.04 5.99 -0.76
N LEU A 73 -17.67 7.14 -0.21
CA LEU A 73 -18.21 8.43 -0.65
C LEU A 73 -17.79 8.78 -2.09
N LYS A 74 -16.65 8.29 -2.53
CA LYS A 74 -16.18 8.51 -3.90
C LYS A 74 -16.82 7.58 -4.92
N ASN A 75 -17.64 6.67 -4.43
CA ASN A 75 -18.46 5.75 -5.21
C ASN A 75 -17.71 5.05 -6.34
N PRO A 76 -16.88 4.15 -6.00
CA PRO A 76 -16.26 3.29 -6.98
C PRO A 76 -17.35 2.45 -7.63
N GLY A 77 -17.24 1.43 -8.10
CA GLY A 77 -18.32 0.55 -8.51
C GLY A 77 -17.96 -0.29 -9.72
N ALA A 78 -16.87 0.04 -10.38
CA ALA A 78 -16.44 -0.71 -11.56
C ALA A 78 -15.07 -1.31 -11.35
N VAL A 79 -14.88 -2.53 -11.82
CA VAL A 79 -13.59 -3.18 -11.87
C VAL A 79 -12.64 -2.35 -12.74
N GLY A 80 -11.45 -2.12 -12.25
CA GLY A 80 -10.43 -1.33 -12.95
C GLY A 80 -10.42 0.15 -12.60
N GLU A 81 -11.39 0.62 -11.85
CA GLU A 81 -11.35 1.99 -11.32
C GLU A 81 -10.38 2.08 -10.15
N VAL A 82 -9.77 3.24 -10.01
CA VAL A 82 -8.85 3.54 -8.90
C VAL A 82 -9.45 4.68 -8.09
N ILE A 83 -9.59 4.43 -6.79
CA ILE A 83 -10.10 5.42 -5.86
C ILE A 83 -8.98 5.80 -4.90
N ALA A 84 -8.69 7.08 -4.80
CA ALA A 84 -7.68 7.58 -3.87
C ALA A 84 -8.33 8.05 -2.58
N THR A 85 -7.78 7.62 -1.45
CA THR A 85 -8.16 8.12 -0.12
C THR A 85 -6.92 8.64 0.59
N SER A 86 -7.14 9.28 1.74
CA SER A 86 -6.04 9.57 2.66
C SER A 86 -5.44 8.28 3.22
N GLY A 87 -4.30 8.40 3.87
CA GLY A 87 -3.65 7.26 4.51
C GLY A 87 -4.23 6.91 5.88
N GLY A 88 -5.15 7.70 6.41
CA GLY A 88 -5.66 7.48 7.76
C GLY A 88 -4.52 7.55 8.79
N ASN A 89 -4.41 6.52 9.61
CA ASN A 89 -3.38 6.43 10.64
C ASN A 89 -2.05 5.84 10.14
N LEU A 90 -1.97 5.49 8.86
CA LEU A 90 -0.75 4.94 8.29
C LEU A 90 0.24 6.05 7.96
N ASP A 91 1.52 5.68 7.91
CA ASP A 91 2.60 6.58 7.48
C ASP A 91 2.67 6.61 5.94
N THR A 92 1.61 7.12 5.36
CA THR A 92 1.48 7.30 3.91
C THR A 92 0.55 8.49 3.65
N LYS A 93 0.75 9.15 2.53
CA LYS A 93 -0.09 10.30 2.16
C LYS A 93 -1.44 9.85 1.59
N SER A 94 -1.44 8.72 0.90
CA SER A 94 -2.60 8.30 0.15
C SER A 94 -2.62 6.77 -0.01
N VAL A 95 -3.83 6.23 -0.08
CA VAL A 95 -4.07 4.84 -0.46
C VAL A 95 -4.85 4.82 -1.76
N LEU A 96 -4.39 4.05 -2.73
CA LEU A 96 -5.09 3.79 -3.99
C LEU A 96 -5.81 2.45 -3.88
N HIS A 97 -7.10 2.50 -4.03
CA HIS A 97 -7.96 1.34 -3.91
C HIS A 97 -8.38 0.79 -5.27
#